data_cc877e415ca40a28262675aa2e312bcb
#
_entry.id   cc877e415ca40a28262675aa2e312bcb
#
_cell.length_a   1.000
_cell.length_b   1.000
_cell.length_c   1.000
_cell.angle_alpha   90.00
_cell.angle_beta   90.00
_cell.angle_gamma   90.00
#
_symmetry.space_group_name_H-M   'P 1'
#
loop_
_entity.id
_entity.type
_entity.pdbx_description
1 polymer ?
#
loop_
_entity_poly.entity_id
_entity_poly.type
_entity_poly.pdbx_seq_one_letter_code
_entity_poly.pdbx_strand_id
1 'polypeptide(L)'
;MYKRQLIDTSVILKAVVKKENNLRTGKTLSYVGILFNENRDKYYLSSDGAMLISPDIEQKKGIIENAVDVAHALGNELPKVAMICAKEKYYEKMPATVDAVALQRMNHEGEIKGCVVSGPLQIDNAVDLHAVEVKGIDDPVAGHADILIVPAIEAGNVLLKTAKYLGGWTFGGIVVGAKVPIVVCSR
;
A
#
# COMPACT_ATOMS: atom_id res chain seq x y z
N MET A 1 28.89 6.33 2.72
CA MET A 1 28.82 7.81 2.69
C MET A 1 27.47 8.21 3.30
N TYR A 2 27.47 8.73 4.53
CA TYR A 2 26.24 9.19 5.20
C TYR A 2 25.79 10.50 4.53
N LYS A 3 24.70 10.46 3.76
CA LYS A 3 24.03 11.69 3.32
C LYS A 3 23.31 12.29 4.52
N ARG A 4 23.86 13.33 5.13
CA ARG A 4 23.13 14.16 6.08
C ARG A 4 22.02 14.88 5.34
N GLN A 5 20.78 14.52 5.63
CA GLN A 5 19.65 15.26 5.11
C GLN A 5 19.55 16.58 5.87
N LEU A 6 19.76 17.70 5.16
CA LEU A 6 19.73 19.04 5.74
C LEU A 6 18.32 19.57 5.96
N ILE A 7 17.32 19.01 5.26
CA ILE A 7 15.91 19.45 5.29
C ILE A 7 15.03 18.22 5.39
N ASP A 8 13.96 18.33 6.16
CA ASP A 8 12.96 17.26 6.27
C ASP A 8 12.28 16.97 4.92
N THR A 9 12.06 15.69 4.63
CA THR A 9 11.45 15.23 3.37
C THR A 9 10.07 15.84 3.15
N SER A 10 9.29 16.07 4.22
CA SER A 10 7.95 16.65 4.14
C SER A 10 8.00 18.11 3.63
N VAL A 11 9.04 18.85 3.95
CA VAL A 11 9.25 20.22 3.46
C VAL A 11 9.51 20.21 1.95
N ILE A 12 10.36 19.29 1.49
CA ILE A 12 10.67 19.13 0.07
C ILE A 12 9.40 18.73 -0.70
N LEU A 13 8.66 17.73 -0.21
CA LEU A 13 7.42 17.29 -0.85
C LEU A 13 6.39 18.40 -0.93
N LYS A 14 6.19 19.15 0.18
CA LYS A 14 5.30 20.31 0.18
C LYS A 14 5.72 21.38 -0.86
N ALA A 15 7.01 21.61 -1.00
CA ALA A 15 7.51 22.54 -2.00
C ALA A 15 7.27 22.04 -3.42
N VAL A 16 7.54 20.76 -3.71
CA VAL A 16 7.36 20.14 -5.04
C VAL A 16 5.90 20.21 -5.48
N VAL A 17 4.94 19.94 -4.58
CA VAL A 17 3.50 19.90 -4.91
C VAL A 17 2.80 21.25 -4.77
N LYS A 18 3.50 22.37 -4.64
CA LYS A 18 2.89 23.71 -4.67
C LYS A 18 2.17 23.96 -6.01
N LYS A 19 1.08 24.75 -5.98
CA LYS A 19 0.29 25.08 -7.18
C LYS A 19 1.13 25.67 -8.30
N GLU A 20 2.11 26.51 -7.96
CA GLU A 20 3.01 27.16 -8.91
C GLU A 20 3.83 26.19 -9.77
N ASN A 21 4.12 24.99 -9.24
CA ASN A 21 4.87 23.94 -9.95
C ASN A 21 3.99 23.11 -10.90
N ASN A 22 2.67 23.30 -10.87
CA ASN A 22 1.71 22.63 -11.75
C ASN A 22 1.83 21.09 -11.80
N LEU A 23 2.27 20.46 -10.70
CA LEU A 23 2.47 19.01 -10.61
C LEU A 23 1.24 18.26 -10.04
N ARG A 24 0.27 18.97 -9.49
CA ARG A 24 -0.97 18.37 -8.96
C ARG A 24 -1.88 17.91 -10.08
N THR A 25 -2.50 16.74 -9.91
CA THR A 25 -3.50 16.17 -10.82
C THR A 25 -4.93 16.24 -10.26
N GLY A 26 -5.07 16.52 -8.96
CA GLY A 26 -6.33 16.35 -8.23
C GLY A 26 -6.48 14.95 -7.61
N LYS A 27 -5.67 13.96 -8.03
CA LYS A 27 -5.64 12.64 -7.40
C LYS A 27 -5.05 12.72 -5.98
N THR A 28 -5.37 11.74 -5.16
CA THR A 28 -4.72 11.49 -3.87
C THR A 28 -3.21 11.32 -4.08
N LEU A 29 -2.40 12.02 -3.30
CA LEU A 29 -0.95 11.75 -3.25
C LEU A 29 -0.69 10.67 -2.21
N SER A 30 -0.04 9.58 -2.60
CA SER A 30 0.29 8.48 -1.71
C SER A 30 1.70 7.94 -1.95
N TYR A 31 2.28 7.34 -0.94
CA TYR A 31 3.56 6.65 -1.04
C TYR A 31 3.33 5.17 -1.34
N VAL A 32 3.92 4.68 -2.42
CA VAL A 32 3.96 3.25 -2.74
C VAL A 32 5.37 2.75 -2.49
N GLY A 33 5.51 1.91 -1.47
CA GLY A 33 6.74 1.19 -1.16
C GLY A 33 6.79 -0.15 -1.89
N ILE A 34 7.97 -0.53 -2.38
CA ILE A 34 8.26 -1.86 -2.89
C ILE A 34 9.15 -2.59 -1.91
N LEU A 35 8.72 -3.76 -1.47
CA LEU A 35 9.46 -4.70 -0.63
C LEU A 35 9.95 -5.83 -1.52
N PHE A 36 11.25 -6.10 -1.54
CA PHE A 36 11.82 -7.23 -2.26
C PHE A 36 12.91 -7.92 -1.45
N ASN A 37 13.11 -9.20 -1.75
CA ASN A 37 14.14 -10.01 -1.12
C ASN A 37 14.79 -10.85 -2.22
N GLU A 38 16.10 -10.73 -2.36
CA GLU A 38 16.89 -11.41 -3.41
C GLU A 38 16.77 -12.94 -3.37
N ASN A 39 16.42 -13.50 -2.21
CA ASN A 39 16.22 -14.94 -2.03
C ASN A 39 14.76 -15.39 -2.32
N ARG A 40 13.88 -14.48 -2.73
CA ARG A 40 12.47 -14.77 -3.03
C ARG A 40 12.11 -14.18 -4.38
N ASP A 41 11.51 -14.99 -5.23
CA ASP A 41 11.06 -14.60 -6.57
C ASP A 41 9.71 -13.85 -6.52
N LYS A 42 9.54 -13.01 -5.51
CA LYS A 42 8.33 -12.20 -5.31
C LYS A 42 8.67 -10.89 -4.61
N TYR A 43 8.05 -9.81 -5.09
CA TYR A 43 8.01 -8.52 -4.39
C TYR A 43 6.59 -8.22 -3.91
N TYR A 44 6.46 -7.32 -2.97
CA TYR A 44 5.18 -6.76 -2.52
C TYR A 44 5.20 -5.25 -2.64
N LEU A 45 4.08 -4.67 -3.09
CA LEU A 45 3.85 -3.24 -2.95
C LEU A 45 3.12 -2.99 -1.63
N SER A 46 3.45 -1.90 -0.93
CA SER A 46 2.75 -1.50 0.30
C SER A 46 2.43 -0.02 0.28
N SER A 47 1.21 0.35 0.63
CA SER A 47 0.74 1.74 0.66
C SER A 47 -0.34 1.93 1.76
N ASP A 48 -0.42 3.06 2.46
CA ASP A 48 0.49 4.18 2.52
C ASP A 48 1.25 4.17 3.85
N GLY A 49 2.57 4.11 3.79
CA GLY A 49 3.42 4.07 4.99
C GLY A 49 4.20 5.37 5.23
N ALA A 50 3.90 6.47 4.50
CA ALA A 50 4.73 7.67 4.58
C ALA A 50 4.04 9.02 4.32
N MET A 51 2.84 9.07 3.76
CA MET A 51 2.19 10.32 3.33
C MET A 51 0.90 10.64 4.10
N LEU A 52 -0.05 9.71 4.14
CA LEU A 52 -1.37 9.91 4.71
C LEU A 52 -1.45 9.28 6.10
N ILE A 53 -1.66 10.12 7.12
CA ILE A 53 -1.64 9.69 8.52
C ILE A 53 -2.78 8.72 8.80
N SER A 54 -4.01 9.15 8.56
CA SER A 54 -5.22 8.35 8.78
C SER A 54 -6.18 8.61 7.61
N PRO A 55 -5.97 7.90 6.47
CA PRO A 55 -6.77 8.13 5.27
C PRO A 55 -8.23 7.71 5.49
N ASP A 56 -9.16 8.54 5.02
CA ASP A 56 -10.57 8.19 4.90
C ASP A 56 -10.81 7.21 3.74
N ILE A 57 -12.08 6.81 3.53
CA ILE A 57 -12.45 5.81 2.53
C ILE A 57 -12.11 6.26 1.10
N GLU A 58 -12.34 7.53 0.75
CA GLU A 58 -12.04 8.09 -0.56
C GLU A 58 -10.53 8.20 -0.79
N GLN A 59 -9.79 8.59 0.25
CA GLN A 59 -8.34 8.59 0.21
C GLN A 59 -7.78 7.17 0.06
N LYS A 60 -8.36 6.17 0.74
CA LYS A 60 -7.97 4.76 0.58
C LYS A 60 -8.26 4.23 -0.82
N LYS A 61 -9.39 4.60 -1.41
CA LYS A 61 -9.66 4.32 -2.82
C LYS A 61 -8.55 4.86 -3.72
N GLY A 62 -8.19 6.14 -3.57
CA GLY A 62 -7.10 6.76 -4.33
C GLY A 62 -5.73 6.12 -4.07
N ILE A 63 -5.47 5.64 -2.84
CA ILE A 63 -4.26 4.88 -2.49
C ILE A 63 -4.21 3.56 -3.27
N ILE A 64 -5.33 2.83 -3.34
CA ILE A 64 -5.43 1.58 -4.11
C ILE A 64 -5.17 1.86 -5.58
N GLU A 65 -5.86 2.84 -6.18
CA GLU A 65 -5.70 3.20 -7.59
C GLU A 65 -4.24 3.54 -7.93
N ASN A 66 -3.57 4.33 -7.10
CA ASN A 66 -2.17 4.66 -7.26
C ASN A 66 -1.24 3.44 -7.17
N ALA A 67 -1.49 2.53 -6.23
CA ALA A 67 -0.70 1.31 -6.09
C ALA A 67 -0.91 0.34 -7.25
N VAL A 68 -2.13 0.28 -7.79
CA VAL A 68 -2.49 -0.48 -9.00
C VAL A 68 -1.78 0.10 -10.22
N ASP A 69 -1.76 1.43 -10.41
CA ASP A 69 -1.02 2.08 -11.49
C ASP A 69 0.47 1.70 -11.45
N VAL A 70 1.07 1.62 -10.25
CA VAL A 70 2.47 1.18 -10.07
C VAL A 70 2.63 -0.32 -10.42
N ALA A 71 1.72 -1.17 -9.98
CA ALA A 71 1.76 -2.60 -10.30
C ALA A 71 1.66 -2.85 -11.81
N HIS A 72 0.77 -2.13 -12.51
CA HIS A 72 0.66 -2.19 -13.96
C HIS A 72 1.96 -1.75 -14.65
N ALA A 73 2.58 -0.66 -14.17
CA ALA A 73 3.88 -0.20 -14.70
C ALA A 73 5.01 -1.22 -14.49
N LEU A 74 4.88 -2.10 -13.50
CA LEU A 74 5.79 -3.21 -13.23
C LEU A 74 5.43 -4.50 -14.00
N GLY A 75 4.37 -4.47 -14.82
CA GLY A 75 3.96 -5.58 -15.67
C GLY A 75 2.95 -6.55 -15.05
N ASN A 76 2.38 -6.23 -13.87
CA ASN A 76 1.28 -7.01 -13.29
C ASN A 76 -0.06 -6.43 -13.74
N GLU A 77 -0.72 -7.06 -14.71
CA GLU A 77 -1.94 -6.56 -15.36
C GLU A 77 -3.20 -6.67 -14.46
N LEU A 78 -3.21 -7.58 -13.49
CA LEU A 78 -4.35 -7.78 -12.58
C LEU A 78 -3.86 -8.04 -11.15
N PRO A 79 -3.28 -7.02 -10.47
CA PRO A 79 -2.73 -7.19 -9.15
C PRO A 79 -3.80 -7.53 -8.11
N LYS A 80 -3.43 -8.38 -7.16
CA LYS A 80 -4.22 -8.77 -6.01
C LYS A 80 -3.94 -7.84 -4.83
N VAL A 81 -4.95 -7.12 -4.41
CA VAL A 81 -4.88 -6.08 -3.38
C VAL A 81 -5.48 -6.59 -2.08
N ALA A 82 -4.65 -6.75 -1.05
CA ALA A 82 -5.07 -7.11 0.29
C ALA A 82 -5.27 -5.87 1.17
N MET A 83 -6.47 -5.71 1.73
CA MET A 83 -6.76 -4.70 2.76
C MET A 83 -6.30 -5.24 4.11
N ILE A 84 -5.17 -4.73 4.61
CA ILE A 84 -4.51 -5.24 5.81
C ILE A 84 -5.21 -4.75 7.07
N CYS A 85 -5.62 -5.70 7.90
CA CYS A 85 -6.32 -5.49 9.16
C CYS A 85 -5.72 -6.39 10.26
N ALA A 86 -6.11 -6.15 11.52
CA ALA A 86 -5.73 -7.00 12.63
C ALA A 86 -6.66 -8.23 12.79
N LYS A 87 -7.70 -8.33 11.97
CA LYS A 87 -8.65 -9.45 11.90
C LYS A 87 -9.02 -9.72 10.45
N GLU A 88 -9.35 -10.98 10.16
CA GLU A 88 -9.84 -11.45 8.85
C GLU A 88 -11.37 -11.42 8.73
N LYS A 89 -12.08 -10.91 9.75
CA LYS A 89 -13.54 -10.81 9.77
C LYS A 89 -13.98 -9.38 10.04
N TYR A 90 -15.09 -8.98 9.42
CA TYR A 90 -15.75 -7.72 9.72
C TYR A 90 -15.98 -7.56 11.23
N TYR A 91 -15.62 -6.40 11.73
CA TYR A 91 -15.88 -6.02 13.12
C TYR A 91 -16.13 -4.52 13.20
N GLU A 92 -17.38 -4.14 13.48
CA GLU A 92 -17.86 -2.76 13.47
C GLU A 92 -17.00 -1.79 14.31
N LYS A 93 -16.49 -2.28 15.46
CA LYS A 93 -15.63 -1.46 16.35
C LYS A 93 -14.19 -1.30 15.87
N MET A 94 -13.84 -1.91 14.73
CA MET A 94 -12.51 -1.79 14.10
C MET A 94 -12.66 -1.14 12.73
N PRO A 95 -12.50 0.20 12.62
CA PRO A 95 -12.72 0.93 11.36
C PRO A 95 -11.98 0.35 10.16
N ALA A 96 -10.78 -0.20 10.36
CA ALA A 96 -10.01 -0.82 9.29
C ALA A 96 -10.77 -1.98 8.60
N THR A 97 -11.53 -2.80 9.35
CA THR A 97 -12.31 -3.88 8.76
C THR A 97 -13.58 -3.39 8.06
N VAL A 98 -14.14 -2.29 8.54
CA VAL A 98 -15.29 -1.61 7.91
C VAL A 98 -14.88 -1.05 6.55
N ASP A 99 -13.77 -0.34 6.50
CA ASP A 99 -13.23 0.21 5.26
C ASP A 99 -12.83 -0.89 4.28
N ALA A 100 -12.23 -1.98 4.77
CA ALA A 100 -11.83 -3.11 3.93
C ALA A 100 -13.02 -3.71 3.18
N VAL A 101 -14.13 -3.98 3.89
CA VAL A 101 -15.35 -4.52 3.27
C VAL A 101 -15.96 -3.52 2.29
N ALA A 102 -15.97 -2.23 2.62
CA ALA A 102 -16.49 -1.20 1.74
C ALA A 102 -15.67 -1.08 0.44
N LEU A 103 -14.33 -1.09 0.52
CA LEU A 103 -13.43 -1.02 -0.63
C LEU A 103 -13.48 -2.27 -1.50
N GLN A 104 -13.62 -3.45 -0.89
CA GLN A 104 -13.88 -4.69 -1.63
C GLN A 104 -15.18 -4.59 -2.42
N ARG A 105 -16.26 -4.08 -1.80
CA ARG A 105 -17.53 -3.85 -2.49
C ARG A 105 -17.38 -2.87 -3.64
N MET A 106 -16.70 -1.73 -3.46
CA MET A 106 -16.43 -0.76 -4.53
C MET A 106 -15.69 -1.40 -5.72
N ASN A 107 -14.80 -2.36 -5.46
CA ASN A 107 -14.12 -3.11 -6.53
C ASN A 107 -15.10 -4.03 -7.26
N HIS A 108 -15.97 -4.77 -6.55
CA HIS A 108 -16.99 -5.63 -7.17
C HIS A 108 -18.03 -4.82 -7.98
N GLU A 109 -18.38 -3.62 -7.53
CA GLU A 109 -19.30 -2.70 -8.22
C GLU A 109 -18.63 -1.96 -9.38
N GLY A 110 -17.32 -2.13 -9.58
CA GLY A 110 -16.56 -1.55 -10.68
C GLY A 110 -16.18 -0.08 -10.49
N GLU A 111 -16.23 0.44 -9.26
CA GLU A 111 -15.71 1.76 -8.91
C GLU A 111 -14.19 1.77 -8.77
N ILE A 112 -13.59 0.66 -8.31
CA ILE A 112 -12.14 0.40 -8.31
C ILE A 112 -11.88 -0.64 -9.39
N LYS A 113 -10.98 -0.36 -10.33
CA LYS A 113 -10.76 -1.20 -11.53
C LYS A 113 -9.30 -1.61 -11.68
N GLY A 114 -9.07 -2.60 -12.56
CA GLY A 114 -7.72 -3.07 -12.92
C GLY A 114 -7.04 -3.89 -11.84
N CYS A 115 -7.77 -4.38 -10.85
CA CYS A 115 -7.25 -5.21 -9.77
C CYS A 115 -8.36 -6.07 -9.14
N VAL A 116 -7.97 -6.98 -8.27
CA VAL A 116 -8.87 -7.72 -7.37
C VAL A 116 -8.61 -7.24 -5.96
N VAL A 117 -9.60 -6.60 -5.32
CA VAL A 117 -9.50 -6.12 -3.93
C VAL A 117 -10.19 -7.10 -3.00
N SER A 118 -9.53 -7.51 -1.94
CA SER A 118 -10.13 -8.31 -0.89
C SER A 118 -9.65 -7.93 0.50
N GLY A 119 -10.49 -8.22 1.48
CA GLY A 119 -10.26 -7.98 2.90
C GLY A 119 -11.55 -7.89 3.70
N PRO A 120 -11.41 -7.86 5.03
CA PRO A 120 -10.17 -7.69 5.80
C PRO A 120 -9.28 -8.94 5.79
N LEU A 121 -7.97 -8.77 5.70
CA LEU A 121 -6.97 -9.84 5.80
C LEU A 121 -5.87 -9.44 6.80
N GLN A 122 -5.37 -10.39 7.57
CA GLN A 122 -4.14 -10.19 8.34
C GLN A 122 -2.93 -10.34 7.41
N ILE A 123 -1.77 -9.85 7.83
CA ILE A 123 -0.57 -9.88 6.98
C ILE A 123 -0.16 -11.31 6.61
N ASP A 124 -0.22 -12.25 7.56
CA ASP A 124 0.05 -13.66 7.32
C ASP A 124 -0.90 -14.26 6.28
N ASN A 125 -2.21 -14.01 6.42
CA ASN A 125 -3.23 -14.49 5.48
C ASN A 125 -3.11 -13.87 4.09
N ALA A 126 -2.57 -12.65 4.00
CA ALA A 126 -2.39 -11.99 2.72
C ALA A 126 -1.23 -12.61 1.90
N VAL A 127 -0.16 -13.08 2.57
CA VAL A 127 1.11 -13.42 1.90
C VAL A 127 1.54 -14.88 2.02
N ASP A 128 0.88 -15.68 2.87
CA ASP A 128 1.27 -17.07 3.17
C ASP A 128 0.11 -18.05 2.99
N LEU A 129 0.27 -18.99 2.06
CA LEU A 129 -0.73 -20.02 1.77
C LEU A 129 -0.97 -20.97 2.93
N HIS A 130 0.06 -21.29 3.71
CA HIS A 130 -0.10 -22.16 4.87
C HIS A 130 -0.99 -21.51 5.94
N ALA A 131 -0.82 -20.20 6.17
CA ALA A 131 -1.69 -19.46 7.08
C ALA A 131 -3.17 -19.45 6.59
N VAL A 132 -3.37 -19.37 5.29
CA VAL A 132 -4.70 -19.44 4.65
C VAL A 132 -5.35 -20.81 4.88
N GLU A 133 -4.59 -21.90 4.63
CA GLU A 133 -5.05 -23.28 4.83
C GLU A 133 -5.43 -23.56 6.29
N VAL A 134 -4.55 -23.19 7.23
CA VAL A 134 -4.79 -23.41 8.67
C VAL A 134 -6.04 -22.69 9.16
N LYS A 135 -6.32 -21.48 8.61
CA LYS A 135 -7.50 -20.68 9.00
C LYS A 135 -8.74 -20.99 8.17
N GLY A 136 -8.63 -21.81 7.13
CA GLY A 136 -9.75 -22.17 6.23
C GLY A 136 -10.33 -20.96 5.51
N ILE A 137 -9.49 -20.05 5.05
CA ILE A 137 -9.90 -18.83 4.33
C ILE A 137 -10.10 -19.17 2.86
N ASP A 138 -11.32 -18.93 2.35
CA ASP A 138 -11.66 -19.04 0.93
C ASP A 138 -11.76 -17.62 0.34
N ASP A 139 -10.66 -17.13 -0.20
CA ASP A 139 -10.53 -15.76 -0.72
C ASP A 139 -9.50 -15.70 -1.86
N PRO A 140 -9.81 -15.05 -3.00
CA PRO A 140 -8.93 -15.07 -4.19
C PRO A 140 -7.63 -14.30 -4.01
N VAL A 141 -7.51 -13.44 -3.01
CA VAL A 141 -6.32 -12.63 -2.70
C VAL A 141 -5.49 -13.27 -1.60
N ALA A 142 -6.14 -14.03 -0.68
CA ALA A 142 -5.47 -14.65 0.45
C ALA A 142 -4.32 -15.57 -0.01
N GLY A 143 -3.14 -15.40 0.60
CA GLY A 143 -1.90 -16.09 0.25
C GLY A 143 -1.23 -15.62 -1.05
N HIS A 144 -1.90 -14.76 -1.81
CA HIS A 144 -1.47 -14.36 -3.16
C HIS A 144 -1.37 -12.85 -3.36
N ALA A 145 -1.48 -12.04 -2.30
CA ALA A 145 -1.44 -10.59 -2.41
C ALA A 145 -0.17 -10.10 -3.13
N ASP A 146 -0.35 -9.10 -3.97
CA ASP A 146 0.72 -8.34 -4.63
C ASP A 146 0.85 -6.95 -4.00
N ILE A 147 -0.29 -6.38 -3.56
CA ILE A 147 -0.39 -5.05 -2.97
C ILE A 147 -0.97 -5.18 -1.55
N LEU A 148 -0.31 -4.57 -0.59
CA LEU A 148 -0.70 -4.54 0.82
C LEU A 148 -1.13 -3.12 1.19
N ILE A 149 -2.44 -2.88 1.32
CA ILE A 149 -2.98 -1.60 1.74
C ILE A 149 -3.15 -1.60 3.25
N VAL A 150 -2.44 -0.72 3.92
CA VAL A 150 -2.43 -0.63 5.38
C VAL A 150 -3.47 0.38 5.88
N PRO A 151 -4.00 0.20 7.12
CA PRO A 151 -5.08 1.04 7.63
C PRO A 151 -4.66 2.49 7.94
N ALA A 152 -3.41 2.70 8.32
CA ALA A 152 -2.87 3.99 8.71
C ALA A 152 -1.34 4.01 8.57
N ILE A 153 -0.74 5.20 8.61
CA ILE A 153 0.69 5.44 8.39
C ILE A 153 1.59 4.63 9.34
N GLU A 154 1.17 4.48 10.60
CA GLU A 154 1.94 3.74 11.61
C GLU A 154 2.10 2.27 11.19
N ALA A 155 1.01 1.65 10.76
CA ALA A 155 1.03 0.25 10.32
C ALA A 155 1.96 0.07 9.11
N GLY A 156 1.87 0.95 8.11
CA GLY A 156 2.72 0.90 6.93
C GLY A 156 4.19 1.20 7.24
N ASN A 157 4.45 2.20 8.07
CA ASN A 157 5.82 2.55 8.46
C ASN A 157 6.47 1.42 9.26
N VAL A 158 5.74 0.82 10.21
CA VAL A 158 6.21 -0.33 11.00
C VAL A 158 6.46 -1.52 10.08
N LEU A 159 5.53 -1.84 9.16
CA LEU A 159 5.69 -2.95 8.21
C LEU A 159 6.97 -2.81 7.38
N LEU A 160 7.17 -1.66 6.72
CA LEU A 160 8.34 -1.41 5.87
C LEU A 160 9.66 -1.48 6.65
N LYS A 161 9.69 -0.90 7.85
CA LYS A 161 10.89 -0.90 8.69
C LYS A 161 11.17 -2.27 9.30
N THR A 162 10.14 -2.98 9.76
CA THR A 162 10.27 -4.35 10.29
C THR A 162 10.78 -5.29 9.21
N ALA A 163 10.21 -5.23 8.01
CA ALA A 163 10.67 -6.04 6.88
C ALA A 163 12.16 -5.80 6.61
N LYS A 164 12.61 -4.54 6.59
CA LYS A 164 14.02 -4.22 6.36
C LYS A 164 14.93 -4.65 7.50
N TYR A 165 14.66 -4.19 8.72
CA TYR A 165 15.62 -4.28 9.81
C TYR A 165 15.56 -5.60 10.58
N LEU A 166 14.44 -6.29 10.58
CA LEU A 166 14.25 -7.58 11.23
C LEU A 166 14.09 -8.73 10.23
N GLY A 167 13.52 -8.48 9.06
CA GLY A 167 13.24 -9.52 8.07
C GLY A 167 14.25 -9.65 6.94
N GLY A 168 15.26 -8.77 6.87
CA GLY A 168 16.29 -8.81 5.82
C GLY A 168 15.80 -8.46 4.42
N TRP A 169 14.64 -7.78 4.32
CA TRP A 169 14.10 -7.29 3.06
C TRP A 169 14.72 -5.94 2.69
N THR A 170 14.83 -5.69 1.41
CA THR A 170 15.13 -4.36 0.89
C THR A 170 13.82 -3.65 0.54
N PHE A 171 13.75 -2.33 0.78
CA PHE A 171 12.64 -1.55 0.29
C PHE A 171 13.10 -0.24 -0.35
N GLY A 172 12.37 0.17 -1.37
CA GLY A 172 12.40 1.48 -1.98
C GLY A 172 10.98 2.01 -2.09
N GLY A 173 10.79 3.16 -2.74
CA GLY A 173 9.43 3.60 -3.03
C GLY A 173 9.38 4.99 -3.65
N ILE A 174 8.18 5.33 -4.08
CA ILE A 174 7.87 6.57 -4.78
C ILE A 174 6.58 7.18 -4.24
N VAL A 175 6.46 8.50 -4.33
CA VAL A 175 5.20 9.20 -4.16
C VAL A 175 4.56 9.35 -5.54
N VAL A 176 3.32 8.94 -5.65
CA VAL A 176 2.49 8.95 -6.86
C VAL A 176 1.21 9.76 -6.67
N GLY A 177 0.42 9.93 -7.74
CA GLY A 177 -0.77 10.79 -7.75
C GLY A 177 -0.46 12.22 -8.24
N ALA A 178 0.80 12.57 -8.44
CA ALA A 178 1.22 13.78 -9.16
C ALA A 178 1.40 13.49 -10.67
N LYS A 179 1.62 14.52 -11.49
CA LYS A 179 1.88 14.35 -12.94
C LYS A 179 3.13 13.52 -13.24
N VAL A 180 4.07 13.46 -12.31
CA VAL A 180 5.27 12.64 -12.37
C VAL A 180 5.49 11.95 -11.02
N PRO A 181 6.08 10.75 -10.99
CA PRO A 181 6.43 10.10 -9.75
C PRO A 181 7.56 10.88 -9.04
N ILE A 182 7.51 10.92 -7.71
CA ILE A 182 8.52 11.62 -6.90
C ILE A 182 9.29 10.57 -6.11
N VAL A 183 10.57 10.40 -6.44
CA VAL A 183 11.43 9.46 -5.71
C VAL A 183 11.87 10.07 -4.38
N VAL A 184 11.59 9.35 -3.30
CA VAL A 184 12.01 9.73 -1.94
C VAL A 184 12.93 8.65 -1.40
N CYS A 185 14.21 8.97 -1.25
CA CYS A 185 15.17 8.05 -0.67
C CYS A 185 15.01 8.00 0.84
N SER A 186 14.79 6.80 1.39
CA SER A 186 14.98 6.55 2.81
C SER A 186 16.47 6.68 3.18
N ARG A 187 16.72 7.17 4.37
CA ARG A 187 18.09 7.33 4.93
C ARG A 187 18.75 6.00 5.23
#